data_f8f1f7e417573f7767e2910d05c02eb2
#
_entry.id   f8f1f7e417573f7767e2910d05c02eb2
#
_cell.length_a   1.000
_cell.length_b   1.000
_cell.length_c   1.000
_cell.angle_alpha   90.00
_cell.angle_beta   90.00
_cell.angle_gamma   90.00
#
_symmetry.space_group_name_H-M   'P 1'
#
loop_
_entity.id
_entity.type
_entity.pdbx_description
1 polymer ?
#
loop_
_entity_poly.entity_id
_entity_poly.type
_entity_poly.pdbx_seq_one_letter_code
_entity_poly.pdbx_strand_id
1 'polypeptide(L)'
;MQQAQQMQERLQKDMAGLRVEGNAGGGMVTVLVSGAKQVQSLTIDPEVVSKDDVGMLQDLIVAALHDAHRKADEAMAQKMGGMLPPGMKLPGM
;
A
#
# COMPACT_ATOMS: atom_id res chain seq x y z
N MET A 1 -2.39 -21.66 -23.63
CA MET A 1 -3.16 -20.42 -23.40
C MET A 1 -3.89 -20.42 -22.07
N GLN A 2 -4.50 -21.53 -21.68
CA GLN A 2 -5.18 -21.60 -20.38
C GLN A 2 -4.22 -21.40 -19.21
N GLN A 3 -2.98 -21.86 -19.32
CA GLN A 3 -1.99 -21.72 -18.26
C GLN A 3 -1.62 -20.25 -18.01
N ALA A 4 -1.52 -19.46 -19.08
CA ALA A 4 -1.19 -18.06 -18.94
C ALA A 4 -2.31 -17.29 -18.24
N GLN A 5 -3.56 -17.60 -18.57
CA GLN A 5 -4.71 -16.99 -17.91
C GLN A 5 -4.78 -17.38 -16.43
N GLN A 6 -4.49 -18.64 -16.11
CA GLN A 6 -4.49 -19.10 -14.73
C GLN A 6 -3.39 -18.43 -13.92
N MET A 7 -2.23 -18.21 -14.52
CA MET A 7 -1.16 -17.49 -13.86
C MET A 7 -1.53 -16.03 -13.59
N GLN A 8 -2.17 -15.37 -14.55
CA GLN A 8 -2.61 -14.00 -14.36
C GLN A 8 -3.67 -13.91 -13.26
N GLU A 9 -4.62 -14.83 -13.26
CA GLU A 9 -5.64 -14.85 -12.22
C GLU A 9 -5.04 -15.10 -10.84
N ARG A 10 -4.06 -15.99 -10.76
CA ARG A 10 -3.39 -16.29 -9.50
C ARG A 10 -2.60 -15.07 -9.01
N LEU A 11 -1.89 -14.39 -9.92
CA LEU A 11 -1.17 -13.18 -9.56
C LEU A 11 -2.11 -12.09 -9.06
N GLN A 12 -3.25 -11.91 -9.73
CA GLN A 12 -4.23 -10.93 -9.31
C GLN A 12 -4.80 -11.28 -7.93
N LYS A 13 -5.08 -12.56 -7.67
CA LYS A 13 -5.55 -12.98 -6.37
C LYS A 13 -4.49 -12.79 -5.30
N ASP A 14 -3.25 -13.11 -5.60
CA ASP A 14 -2.15 -12.91 -4.66
C ASP A 14 -1.96 -11.44 -4.34
N MET A 15 -2.05 -10.58 -5.35
CA MET A 15 -1.96 -9.14 -5.16
C MET A 15 -3.14 -8.59 -4.39
N ALA A 16 -4.34 -9.09 -4.68
CA ALA A 16 -5.55 -8.66 -3.97
C ALA A 16 -5.56 -9.15 -2.52
N GLY A 17 -4.92 -10.29 -2.25
CA GLY A 17 -4.80 -10.83 -0.90
C GLY A 17 -3.70 -10.18 -0.08
N LEU A 18 -2.76 -9.50 -0.73
CA LEU A 18 -1.69 -8.78 -0.02
C LEU A 18 -2.28 -7.52 0.60
N ARG A 19 -2.09 -7.37 1.88
CA ARG A 19 -2.59 -6.21 2.63
C ARG A 19 -1.43 -5.51 3.27
N VAL A 20 -1.35 -4.21 3.05
CA VAL A 20 -0.28 -3.36 3.56
C VAL A 20 -0.92 -2.21 4.32
N GLU A 21 -0.41 -1.97 5.52
CA GLU A 21 -0.91 -0.93 6.39
C GLU A 21 0.04 0.25 6.37
N GLY A 22 -0.51 1.43 6.14
CA GLY A 22 0.21 2.69 6.26
C GLY A 22 -0.42 3.53 7.34
N ASN A 23 0.38 4.40 7.96
CA ASN A 23 -0.13 5.26 9.01
C ASN A 23 0.56 6.60 9.00
N ALA A 24 -0.03 7.55 9.70
CA ALA A 24 0.52 8.89 9.89
C ALA A 24 0.11 9.41 11.26
N GLY A 25 0.88 10.37 11.76
CA GLY A 25 0.60 10.98 13.06
C GLY A 25 0.73 10.01 14.23
N GLY A 26 1.67 9.06 14.14
CA GLY A 26 1.85 8.08 15.22
C GLY A 26 0.71 7.06 15.31
N GLY A 27 0.02 6.80 14.21
CA GLY A 27 -1.08 5.85 14.19
C GLY A 27 -2.45 6.49 14.31
N MET A 28 -2.51 7.83 14.27
CA MET A 28 -3.81 8.54 14.33
C MET A 28 -4.65 8.29 13.11
N VAL A 29 -4.02 8.09 11.97
CA VAL A 29 -4.69 7.71 10.72
C VAL A 29 -4.01 6.47 10.19
N THR A 30 -4.78 5.43 9.94
CA THR A 30 -4.29 4.15 9.44
C THR A 30 -5.05 3.79 8.17
N VAL A 31 -4.32 3.41 7.14
CA VAL A 31 -4.89 3.01 5.84
C VAL A 31 -4.46 1.60 5.54
N LEU A 32 -5.41 0.78 5.12
CA LEU A 32 -5.13 -0.57 4.66
C LEU A 32 -5.32 -0.62 3.15
N VAL A 33 -4.29 -1.01 2.42
CA VAL A 33 -4.33 -1.11 0.96
C VAL A 33 -3.96 -2.52 0.53
N SER A 34 -4.45 -2.91 -0.65
CA SER A 34 -4.05 -4.16 -1.27
C SER A 34 -2.72 -4.01 -2.00
N GLY A 35 -2.14 -5.13 -2.46
CA GLY A 35 -0.96 -5.09 -3.30
C GLY A 35 -1.17 -4.34 -4.61
N ALA A 36 -2.42 -4.25 -5.07
CA ALA A 36 -2.80 -3.44 -6.24
C ALA A 36 -3.03 -1.97 -5.89
N LYS A 37 -2.69 -1.56 -4.66
CA LYS A 37 -2.81 -0.19 -4.17
C LYS A 37 -4.24 0.31 -4.04
N GLN A 38 -5.17 -0.62 -3.89
CA GLN A 38 -6.57 -0.26 -3.63
C GLN A 38 -6.77 -0.06 -2.14
N VAL A 39 -7.37 1.06 -1.77
CA VAL A 39 -7.68 1.35 -0.38
C VAL A 39 -8.83 0.46 0.06
N GLN A 40 -8.59 -0.38 1.05
CA GLN A 40 -9.60 -1.29 1.58
C GLN A 40 -10.28 -0.74 2.81
N SER A 41 -9.54 -0.03 3.65
CA SER A 41 -10.10 0.59 4.83
C SER A 41 -9.30 1.80 5.23
N LEU A 42 -9.96 2.69 5.95
CA LEU A 42 -9.35 3.89 6.50
C LEU A 42 -9.87 4.05 7.93
N THR A 43 -8.95 4.09 8.88
CA THR A 43 -9.29 4.26 10.28
C THR A 43 -8.72 5.59 10.77
N ILE A 44 -9.56 6.38 11.39
CA ILE A 44 -9.19 7.70 11.90
C ILE A 44 -9.48 7.73 13.38
N ASP A 45 -8.48 8.14 14.18
CA ASP A 45 -8.69 8.36 15.60
C ASP A 45 -9.63 9.55 15.77
N PRO A 46 -10.75 9.40 16.52
CA PRO A 46 -11.67 10.51 16.69
C PRO A 46 -11.05 11.76 17.32
N GLU A 47 -9.97 11.61 18.06
CA GLU A 47 -9.30 12.74 18.70
C GLU A 47 -8.70 13.72 17.71
N VAL A 48 -8.35 13.26 16.50
CA VAL A 48 -7.80 14.15 15.47
C VAL A 48 -8.87 14.77 14.59
N VAL A 49 -10.12 14.40 14.79
CA VAL A 49 -11.22 14.96 14.00
C VAL A 49 -11.69 16.23 14.67
N SER A 50 -11.30 17.35 14.10
CA SER A 50 -11.70 18.68 14.58
C SER A 50 -12.16 19.51 13.42
N LYS A 51 -13.36 20.08 13.54
CA LYS A 51 -13.87 20.95 12.49
C LYS A 51 -13.08 22.26 12.39
N ASP A 52 -12.29 22.58 13.41
CA ASP A 52 -11.43 23.76 13.40
C ASP A 52 -10.10 23.51 12.73
N ASP A 53 -9.74 22.24 12.49
CA ASP A 53 -8.45 21.89 11.88
C ASP A 53 -8.63 20.74 10.91
N VAL A 54 -9.49 20.95 9.92
CA VAL A 54 -9.74 19.95 8.86
C VAL A 54 -8.50 19.78 8.00
N GLY A 55 -7.71 20.84 7.82
CA GLY A 55 -6.49 20.77 7.03
C GLY A 55 -5.46 19.80 7.60
N MET A 56 -5.33 19.74 8.92
CA MET A 56 -4.44 18.77 9.56
C MET A 56 -4.91 17.34 9.28
N LEU A 57 -6.21 17.10 9.36
CA LEU A 57 -6.76 15.77 9.08
C LEU A 57 -6.52 15.38 7.63
N GLN A 58 -6.71 16.30 6.70
CA GLN A 58 -6.45 16.05 5.29
C GLN A 58 -4.99 15.67 5.05
N ASP A 59 -4.07 16.39 5.67
CA ASP A 59 -2.64 16.11 5.54
C ASP A 59 -2.28 14.74 6.12
N LEU A 60 -2.87 14.39 7.25
CA LEU A 60 -2.64 13.08 7.85
C LEU A 60 -3.15 11.95 6.96
N ILE A 61 -4.31 12.13 6.35
CA ILE A 61 -4.86 11.12 5.44
C ILE A 61 -3.95 10.95 4.22
N VAL A 62 -3.51 12.05 3.63
CA VAL A 62 -2.61 12.01 2.47
C VAL A 62 -1.30 11.33 2.84
N ALA A 63 -0.73 11.67 3.99
CA ALA A 63 0.51 11.08 4.46
C ALA A 63 0.35 9.57 4.70
N ALA A 64 -0.77 9.15 5.28
CA ALA A 64 -1.04 7.73 5.53
C ALA A 64 -1.19 6.96 4.21
N LEU A 65 -1.86 7.56 3.23
CA LEU A 65 -2.01 6.96 1.90
C LEU A 65 -0.65 6.79 1.22
N HIS A 66 0.19 7.82 1.26
CA HIS A 66 1.53 7.75 0.70
C HIS A 66 2.37 6.68 1.39
N ASP A 67 2.27 6.59 2.71
CA ASP A 67 3.00 5.58 3.47
C ASP A 67 2.54 4.17 3.07
N ALA A 68 1.23 3.97 2.95
CA ALA A 68 0.67 2.68 2.56
C ALA A 68 1.08 2.30 1.14
N HIS A 69 1.03 3.25 0.20
CA HIS A 69 1.41 3.00 -1.18
C HIS A 69 2.90 2.67 -1.30
N ARG A 70 3.74 3.38 -0.56
CA ARG A 70 5.17 3.11 -0.54
C ARG A 70 5.46 1.72 0.00
N LYS A 71 4.80 1.33 1.09
CA LYS A 71 4.96 0.00 1.66
C LYS A 71 4.43 -1.09 0.73
N ALA A 72 3.35 -0.81 0.00
CA ALA A 72 2.84 -1.74 -1.00
C ALA A 72 3.86 -1.95 -2.12
N ASP A 73 4.48 -0.87 -2.59
CA ASP A 73 5.53 -0.95 -3.60
C ASP A 73 6.72 -1.76 -3.10
N GLU A 74 7.13 -1.52 -1.85
CA GLU A 74 8.23 -2.27 -1.25
C GLU A 74 7.91 -3.76 -1.13
N ALA A 75 6.69 -4.08 -0.71
CA ALA A 75 6.25 -5.47 -0.57
C ALA A 75 6.21 -6.17 -1.93
N MET A 76 5.74 -5.47 -2.97
CA MET A 76 5.72 -5.99 -4.32
C MET A 76 7.15 -6.19 -4.85
N ALA A 77 8.03 -5.23 -4.60
CA ALA A 77 9.42 -5.33 -5.01
C ALA A 77 10.11 -6.52 -4.34
N GLN A 78 9.82 -6.79 -3.08
CA GLN A 78 10.36 -7.94 -2.38
C GLN A 78 9.88 -9.25 -2.98
N LYS A 79 8.60 -9.34 -3.33
CA LYS A 79 8.05 -10.53 -3.98
C LYS A 79 8.68 -10.75 -5.35
N MET A 80 8.86 -9.68 -6.11
CA MET A 80 9.46 -9.75 -7.44
C MET A 80 10.98 -9.82 -7.40
N GLY A 81 11.58 -9.38 -6.29
CA GLY A 81 13.04 -9.38 -6.14
C GLY A 81 13.66 -10.75 -6.22
N GLY A 82 12.94 -11.80 -5.82
CA GLY A 82 13.39 -13.17 -5.97
C GLY A 82 13.39 -13.68 -7.40
N MET A 83 12.74 -12.94 -8.31
CA MET A 83 12.69 -13.28 -9.73
C MET A 83 13.69 -12.48 -10.56
N LEU A 84 14.29 -11.44 -9.99
CA LEU A 84 15.25 -10.61 -10.71
C LEU A 84 16.64 -11.22 -10.63
N PRO A 85 17.40 -11.24 -11.75
CA PRO A 85 18.76 -11.73 -11.71
C PRO A 85 19.62 -10.90 -10.76
N PRO A 86 20.61 -11.53 -10.11
CA PRO A 86 21.54 -10.77 -9.28
C PRO A 86 22.26 -9.71 -10.11
N GLY A 87 22.37 -8.52 -9.59
CA GLY A 87 23.01 -7.42 -10.28
C GLY A 87 22.09 -6.51 -11.05
N MET A 88 20.83 -6.87 -11.23
CA MET A 88 19.87 -5.94 -11.80
C MET A 88 19.35 -5.01 -10.74
N LYS A 89 19.70 -3.75 -10.85
CA LYS A 89 19.20 -2.73 -9.96
C LYS A 89 18.02 -2.02 -10.59
N LEU A 90 16.98 -1.82 -9.79
CA LEU A 90 15.85 -1.03 -10.24
C LEU A 90 16.26 0.44 -10.34
N PRO A 91 15.70 1.18 -11.32
CA PRO A 91 15.99 2.61 -11.42
C PRO A 91 15.59 3.33 -10.13
N GLY A 92 16.46 4.20 -9.66
CA GLY A 92 16.22 4.98 -8.46
C GLY A 92 16.65 4.33 -7.16
N MET A 93 17.27 3.17 -7.24
CA MET A 93 17.84 2.51 -6.05
C MET A 93 19.34 2.58 -6.01
#